data_e6b3fe20b801eae342d5cbcbc19b279f
#
_entry.id   e6b3fe20b801eae342d5cbcbc19b279f
#
_cell.length_a   1.000
_cell.length_b   1.000
_cell.length_c   1.000
_cell.angle_alpha   90.00
_cell.angle_beta   90.00
_cell.angle_gamma   90.00
#
_symmetry.space_group_name_H-M   'P 1'
#
loop_
_entity.id
_entity.type
_entity.pdbx_description
1 polymer ?
#
loop_
_entity_poly.entity_id
_entity_poly.type
_entity_poly.pdbx_seq_one_letter_code
_entity_poly.pdbx_strand_id
1 'polypeptide(L)'
;MGVQLSRMCMEAMVEHGAQALKDNEQGVASYALEQVALDIIITAGWVSLLVAREHTMDYNGGVAHAFFYGLCNLPGFDEDQLHGVVVGFGVLLLLTIDGKEEECQKLIAFNKTVVLLAKLSEVGVTVEEVAKCAPFMVKDEELEHYPDVVTEEMIVEAAKKLDY
;
A
#
# COMPACT_ATOMS: atom_id res chain seq x y z
N MET A 1 -18.04 10.33 -2.41
CA MET A 1 -17.13 11.39 -1.94
C MET A 1 -15.77 10.80 -1.52
N GLY A 2 -15.70 9.84 -0.61
CA GLY A 2 -14.44 9.24 -0.13
C GLY A 2 -13.52 8.77 -1.26
N VAL A 3 -14.02 7.98 -2.22
CA VAL A 3 -13.24 7.51 -3.38
C VAL A 3 -12.63 8.64 -4.22
N GLN A 4 -13.33 9.76 -4.38
CA GLN A 4 -12.77 10.91 -5.12
C GLN A 4 -11.66 11.60 -4.34
N LEU A 5 -11.81 11.74 -3.03
CA LEU A 5 -10.77 12.29 -2.17
C LEU A 5 -9.55 11.35 -2.11
N SER A 6 -9.75 10.03 -2.07
CA SER A 6 -8.63 9.06 -2.13
C SER A 6 -7.81 9.20 -3.41
N ARG A 7 -8.47 9.44 -4.54
CA ARG A 7 -7.76 9.71 -5.82
C ARG A 7 -6.97 11.02 -5.77
N MET A 8 -7.55 12.07 -5.19
CA MET A 8 -6.84 13.35 -5.01
C MET A 8 -5.59 13.19 -4.15
N CYS A 9 -5.66 12.41 -3.05
CA CYS A 9 -4.49 12.07 -2.24
C CYS A 9 -3.39 11.43 -3.09
N MET A 10 -3.74 10.39 -3.84
CA MET A 10 -2.77 9.68 -4.66
C MET A 10 -2.14 10.58 -5.73
N GLU A 11 -2.95 11.42 -6.39
CA GLU A 11 -2.47 12.34 -7.43
C GLU A 11 -1.48 13.35 -6.83
N ALA A 12 -1.81 13.99 -5.70
CA ALA A 12 -0.94 14.95 -5.03
C ALA A 12 0.36 14.31 -4.55
N MET A 13 0.30 13.09 -4.00
CA MET A 13 1.50 12.34 -3.58
C MET A 13 2.40 12.02 -4.76
N VAL A 14 1.85 11.54 -5.88
CA VAL A 14 2.64 11.18 -7.07
C VAL A 14 3.24 12.43 -7.72
N GLU A 15 2.51 13.54 -7.76
CA GLU A 15 2.99 14.79 -8.38
C GLU A 15 4.08 15.47 -7.54
N HIS A 16 3.91 15.52 -6.22
CA HIS A 16 4.73 16.36 -5.34
C HIS A 16 5.66 15.56 -4.42
N GLY A 17 5.41 14.26 -4.21
CA GLY A 17 6.06 13.46 -3.16
C GLY A 17 7.59 13.42 -3.27
N ALA A 18 8.15 13.21 -4.47
CA ALA A 18 9.59 13.15 -4.66
C ALA A 18 10.28 14.50 -4.36
N GLN A 19 9.65 15.61 -4.75
CA GLN A 19 10.19 16.93 -4.44
C GLN A 19 10.00 17.27 -2.97
N ALA A 20 8.84 16.95 -2.39
CA ALA A 20 8.57 17.18 -0.98
C ALA A 20 9.55 16.43 -0.06
N LEU A 21 9.87 15.17 -0.38
CA LEU A 21 10.87 14.39 0.35
C LEU A 21 12.24 15.07 0.34
N LYS A 22 12.70 15.47 -0.83
CA LYS A 22 13.98 16.17 -0.99
C LYS A 22 14.02 17.52 -0.23
N ASP A 23 12.93 18.28 -0.31
CA ASP A 23 12.85 19.58 0.35
C ASP A 23 12.81 19.42 1.88
N ASN A 24 12.10 18.38 2.37
CA ASN A 24 12.07 18.03 3.79
C ASN A 24 13.47 17.65 4.32
N GLU A 25 14.23 16.85 3.57
CA GLU A 25 15.62 16.49 3.93
C GLU A 25 16.54 17.72 4.01
N GLN A 26 16.27 18.73 3.20
CA GLN A 26 17.02 20.00 3.17
C GLN A 26 16.49 21.06 4.16
N GLY A 27 15.39 20.77 4.86
CA GLY A 27 14.74 21.73 5.76
C GLY A 27 14.10 22.91 5.02
N VAL A 28 13.70 22.74 3.76
CA VAL A 28 13.10 23.78 2.91
C VAL A 28 11.59 23.66 2.93
N ALA A 29 10.91 24.71 3.38
CA ALA A 29 9.46 24.84 3.25
C ALA A 29 9.11 25.24 1.81
N SER A 30 8.69 24.25 1.00
CA SER A 30 8.32 24.45 -0.40
C SER A 30 6.83 24.21 -0.62
N TYR A 31 6.34 24.64 -1.77
CA TYR A 31 4.97 24.33 -2.20
C TYR A 31 4.71 22.81 -2.23
N ALA A 32 5.65 22.02 -2.75
CA ALA A 32 5.53 20.57 -2.81
C ALA A 32 5.40 19.94 -1.41
N LEU A 33 6.25 20.35 -0.46
CA LEU A 33 6.19 19.89 0.93
C LEU A 33 4.87 20.31 1.59
N GLU A 34 4.41 21.54 1.35
CA GLU A 34 3.14 22.02 1.88
C GLU A 34 1.95 21.20 1.35
N GLN A 35 1.89 20.91 0.03
CA GLN A 35 0.83 20.11 -0.57
C GLN A 35 0.80 18.68 0.02
N VAL A 36 1.95 18.03 0.11
CA VAL A 36 2.04 16.66 0.69
C VAL A 36 1.65 16.66 2.17
N ALA A 37 2.10 17.63 2.96
CA ALA A 37 1.75 17.73 4.38
C ALA A 37 0.24 17.98 4.58
N LEU A 38 -0.37 18.87 3.79
CA LEU A 38 -1.81 19.12 3.83
C LEU A 38 -2.60 17.87 3.41
N ASP A 39 -2.11 17.15 2.40
CA ASP A 39 -2.76 15.96 1.92
C ASP A 39 -2.73 14.83 2.97
N ILE A 40 -1.60 14.62 3.64
CA ILE A 40 -1.49 13.65 4.74
C ILE A 40 -2.43 14.01 5.89
N ILE A 41 -2.44 15.28 6.32
CA ILE A 41 -3.16 15.70 7.54
C ILE A 41 -4.66 15.86 7.27
N ILE A 42 -5.02 16.52 6.17
CA ILE A 42 -6.41 16.91 5.89
C ILE A 42 -7.09 15.86 5.00
N THR A 43 -6.55 15.62 3.79
CA THR A 43 -7.24 14.79 2.80
C THR A 43 -7.29 13.33 3.23
N ALA A 44 -6.16 12.75 3.64
CA ALA A 44 -6.11 11.38 4.13
C ALA A 44 -6.93 11.19 5.42
N GLY A 45 -6.91 12.17 6.33
CA GLY A 45 -7.75 12.17 7.53
C GLY A 45 -9.24 12.20 7.20
N TRP A 46 -9.69 13.01 6.25
CA TRP A 46 -11.07 13.04 5.79
C TRP A 46 -11.48 11.77 5.07
N VAL A 47 -10.59 11.21 4.23
CA VAL A 47 -10.82 9.93 3.56
C VAL A 47 -11.09 8.84 4.60
N SER A 48 -10.24 8.72 5.61
CA SER A 48 -10.39 7.72 6.68
C SER A 48 -11.77 7.84 7.37
N LEU A 49 -12.20 9.06 7.71
CA LEU A 49 -13.52 9.29 8.31
C LEU A 49 -14.69 8.97 7.39
N LEU A 50 -14.54 9.19 6.07
CA LEU A 50 -15.63 8.99 5.10
C LEU A 50 -15.76 7.53 4.65
N VAL A 51 -14.70 6.72 4.78
CA VAL A 51 -14.72 5.30 4.43
C VAL A 51 -14.92 4.39 5.63
N ALA A 52 -14.76 4.89 6.85
CA ALA A 52 -15.14 4.19 8.07
C ALA A 52 -16.64 4.32 8.33
N ARG A 53 -17.28 3.25 8.77
CA ARG A 53 -18.69 3.19 9.13
C ARG A 53 -18.87 2.76 10.59
N GLU A 54 -19.67 3.51 11.36
CA GLU A 54 -20.04 3.16 12.75
C GLU A 54 -18.84 2.83 13.65
N HIS A 55 -17.72 3.53 13.45
CA HIS A 55 -16.43 3.28 14.11
C HIS A 55 -15.73 1.97 13.73
N THR A 56 -16.13 1.34 12.62
CA THR A 56 -15.44 0.20 12.03
C THR A 56 -14.50 0.65 10.91
N MET A 57 -13.51 -0.17 10.60
CA MET A 57 -12.50 0.11 9.56
C MET A 57 -12.92 -0.43 8.18
N ASP A 58 -14.24 -0.50 7.91
CA ASP A 58 -14.87 -1.24 6.81
C ASP A 58 -14.19 -1.12 5.44
N TYR A 59 -13.73 0.08 5.07
CA TYR A 59 -13.15 0.34 3.75
C TYR A 59 -11.77 0.98 3.82
N ASN A 60 -11.13 0.98 4.98
CA ASN A 60 -9.76 1.50 5.15
C ASN A 60 -8.70 0.45 4.86
N GLY A 61 -9.07 -0.83 4.89
CA GLY A 61 -8.20 -1.97 4.63
C GLY A 61 -8.43 -2.59 3.26
N GLY A 62 -7.96 -3.81 3.09
CA GLY A 62 -8.07 -4.60 1.87
C GLY A 62 -6.84 -5.46 1.65
N VAL A 63 -6.62 -5.92 0.41
CA VAL A 63 -5.51 -6.82 0.05
C VAL A 63 -4.15 -6.33 0.54
N ALA A 64 -3.92 -5.00 0.50
CA ALA A 64 -2.64 -4.42 0.92
C ALA A 64 -2.38 -4.62 2.43
N HIS A 65 -3.39 -4.46 3.27
CA HIS A 65 -3.30 -4.70 4.72
C HIS A 65 -3.28 -6.19 5.03
N ALA A 66 -4.16 -6.98 4.39
CA ALA A 66 -4.17 -8.44 4.54
C ALA A 66 -2.80 -9.07 4.20
N PHE A 67 -2.10 -8.52 3.19
CA PHE A 67 -0.73 -8.94 2.87
C PHE A 67 0.22 -8.68 4.04
N PHE A 68 0.23 -7.49 4.63
CA PHE A 68 1.06 -7.18 5.78
C PHE A 68 0.74 -8.09 6.98
N TYR A 69 -0.53 -8.16 7.39
CA TYR A 69 -0.93 -8.97 8.55
C TYR A 69 -0.69 -10.47 8.35
N GLY A 70 -0.86 -10.96 7.13
CA GLY A 70 -0.48 -12.33 6.80
C GLY A 70 1.00 -12.59 7.00
N LEU A 71 1.89 -11.68 6.57
CA LEU A 71 3.34 -11.80 6.76
C LEU A 71 3.78 -11.70 8.22
N CYS A 72 3.02 -11.05 9.09
CA CYS A 72 3.28 -11.02 10.53
C CYS A 72 3.22 -12.42 11.19
N ASN A 73 2.76 -13.45 10.48
CA ASN A 73 2.89 -14.86 10.93
C ASN A 73 4.32 -15.42 10.72
N LEU A 74 5.20 -14.71 10.02
CA LEU A 74 6.62 -15.08 9.94
C LEU A 74 7.34 -14.58 11.21
N PRO A 75 8.21 -15.40 11.82
CA PRO A 75 8.91 -15.02 13.03
C PRO A 75 9.75 -13.74 12.84
N GLY A 76 9.48 -12.71 13.66
CA GLY A 76 10.25 -11.47 13.70
C GLY A 76 9.96 -10.49 12.55
N PHE A 77 9.05 -10.80 11.63
CA PHE A 77 8.76 -9.93 10.49
C PHE A 77 8.26 -8.54 10.90
N ASP A 78 7.34 -8.48 11.86
CA ASP A 78 6.72 -7.24 12.35
C ASP A 78 7.65 -6.37 13.20
N GLU A 79 8.71 -6.94 13.77
CA GLU A 79 9.70 -6.21 14.58
C GLU A 79 10.62 -5.34 13.70
N ASP A 80 10.91 -5.79 12.48
CA ASP A 80 11.88 -5.18 11.58
C ASP A 80 11.25 -4.31 10.48
N GLN A 81 9.91 -4.34 10.34
CA GLN A 81 9.22 -3.70 9.23
C GLN A 81 8.36 -2.50 9.66
N LEU A 82 8.41 -1.44 8.86
CA LEU A 82 7.46 -0.33 9.00
C LEU A 82 6.16 -0.67 8.29
N HIS A 83 5.08 -0.78 9.06
CA HIS A 83 3.73 -1.12 8.57
C HIS A 83 3.37 -0.42 7.26
N GLY A 84 3.42 0.91 7.22
CA GLY A 84 3.02 1.69 6.04
C GLY A 84 3.90 1.45 4.81
N VAL A 85 5.17 1.05 4.99
CA VAL A 85 6.09 0.74 3.88
C VAL A 85 5.70 -0.58 3.22
N VAL A 86 5.38 -1.61 4.02
CA VAL A 86 4.96 -2.92 3.50
C VAL A 86 3.54 -2.85 2.94
N VAL A 87 2.62 -2.11 3.58
CA VAL A 87 1.28 -1.85 3.02
C VAL A 87 1.39 -1.12 1.68
N GLY A 88 2.32 -0.17 1.54
CA GLY A 88 2.61 0.48 0.27
C GLY A 88 3.02 -0.50 -0.84
N PHE A 89 3.83 -1.52 -0.53
CA PHE A 89 4.09 -2.62 -1.45
C PHE A 89 2.83 -3.48 -1.70
N GLY A 90 2.03 -3.72 -0.66
CA GLY A 90 0.76 -4.44 -0.77
C GLY A 90 -0.23 -3.81 -1.77
N VAL A 91 -0.14 -2.48 -2.01
CA VAL A 91 -0.91 -1.82 -3.08
C VAL A 91 -0.44 -2.28 -4.47
N LEU A 92 0.86 -2.54 -4.68
CA LEU A 92 1.35 -3.13 -5.95
C LEU A 92 0.78 -4.54 -6.16
N LEU A 93 0.72 -5.32 -5.08
CA LEU A 93 0.11 -6.66 -5.09
C LEU A 93 -1.38 -6.57 -5.46
N LEU A 94 -2.13 -5.67 -4.83
CA LEU A 94 -3.55 -5.40 -5.14
C LEU A 94 -3.74 -5.05 -6.61
N LEU A 95 -2.98 -4.08 -7.14
CA LEU A 95 -3.07 -3.67 -8.54
C LEU A 95 -2.76 -4.82 -9.50
N THR A 96 -1.83 -5.70 -9.11
CA THR A 96 -1.47 -6.89 -9.91
C THR A 96 -2.59 -7.92 -9.90
N ILE A 97 -3.25 -8.15 -8.77
CA ILE A 97 -4.44 -9.02 -8.64
C ILE A 97 -5.60 -8.48 -9.47
N ASP A 98 -5.84 -7.18 -9.42
CA ASP A 98 -6.89 -6.50 -10.18
C ASP A 98 -6.61 -6.41 -11.70
N GLY A 99 -5.43 -6.82 -12.16
CA GLY A 99 -5.01 -6.71 -13.57
C GLY A 99 -4.78 -5.27 -14.04
N LYS A 100 -4.53 -4.35 -13.12
CA LYS A 100 -4.27 -2.92 -13.38
C LYS A 100 -2.78 -2.68 -13.64
N GLU A 101 -2.27 -3.26 -14.71
CA GLU A 101 -0.83 -3.26 -15.02
C GLU A 101 -0.25 -1.83 -15.19
N GLU A 102 -0.97 -0.95 -15.90
CA GLU A 102 -0.49 0.43 -16.13
C GLU A 102 -0.36 1.22 -14.84
N GLU A 103 -1.34 1.11 -13.95
CA GLU A 103 -1.34 1.76 -12.64
C GLU A 103 -0.23 1.18 -11.75
N CYS A 104 -0.05 -0.13 -11.78
CA CYS A 104 1.02 -0.82 -11.06
C CYS A 104 2.40 -0.32 -11.49
N GLN A 105 2.66 -0.23 -12.80
CA GLN A 105 3.94 0.27 -13.33
C GLN A 105 4.18 1.75 -12.98
N LYS A 106 3.15 2.58 -13.00
CA LYS A 106 3.25 3.99 -12.57
C LYS A 106 3.62 4.08 -11.10
N LEU A 107 2.99 3.26 -10.25
CA LEU A 107 3.28 3.25 -8.82
C LEU A 107 4.68 2.69 -8.51
N ILE A 108 5.12 1.63 -9.22
CA ILE A 108 6.50 1.12 -9.15
C ILE A 108 7.51 2.22 -9.49
N ALA A 109 7.26 2.98 -10.57
CA ALA A 109 8.13 4.07 -10.97
C ALA A 109 8.18 5.18 -9.88
N PHE A 110 7.04 5.54 -9.32
CA PHE A 110 6.95 6.49 -8.21
C PHE A 110 7.70 5.99 -6.97
N ASN A 111 7.44 4.77 -6.52
CA ASN A 111 8.09 4.17 -5.35
C ASN A 111 9.61 4.25 -5.44
N LYS A 112 10.19 3.99 -6.63
CA LYS A 112 11.63 4.12 -6.87
C LYS A 112 12.14 5.57 -6.70
N THR A 113 11.32 6.59 -6.94
CA THR A 113 11.72 8.00 -6.76
C THR A 113 11.76 8.44 -5.30
N VAL A 114 10.99 7.78 -4.44
CA VAL A 114 10.88 8.09 -3.00
C VAL A 114 11.47 6.99 -2.12
N VAL A 115 12.22 6.06 -2.71
CA VAL A 115 12.91 4.95 -2.01
C VAL A 115 11.94 4.06 -1.22
N LEU A 116 10.73 3.85 -1.75
CA LEU A 116 9.76 2.87 -1.25
C LEU A 116 9.92 1.53 -1.98
N LEU A 117 9.38 0.47 -1.39
CA LEU A 117 9.48 -0.88 -1.92
C LEU A 117 8.78 -1.00 -3.29
N ALA A 118 9.49 -1.55 -4.27
CA ALA A 118 9.02 -1.69 -5.64
C ALA A 118 9.01 -3.15 -6.12
N LYS A 119 9.66 -4.07 -5.40
CA LYS A 119 9.72 -5.50 -5.70
C LYS A 119 9.70 -6.35 -4.43
N LEU A 120 9.29 -7.61 -4.55
CA LEU A 120 9.12 -8.52 -3.41
C LEU A 120 10.41 -8.70 -2.60
N SER A 121 11.55 -8.85 -3.25
CA SER A 121 12.84 -9.03 -2.57
C SER A 121 13.23 -7.84 -1.65
N GLU A 122 12.67 -6.64 -1.89
CA GLU A 122 12.87 -5.47 -1.04
C GLU A 122 12.00 -5.51 0.22
N VAL A 123 10.90 -6.28 0.22
CA VAL A 123 10.10 -6.56 1.43
C VAL A 123 10.86 -7.48 2.39
N GLY A 124 11.87 -8.19 1.90
CA GLY A 124 12.66 -9.12 2.70
C GLY A 124 12.04 -10.50 2.83
N VAL A 125 11.09 -10.86 1.95
CA VAL A 125 10.43 -12.17 1.92
C VAL A 125 10.55 -12.82 0.54
N THR A 126 10.47 -14.13 0.52
CA THR A 126 10.46 -14.96 -0.70
C THR A 126 9.04 -15.30 -1.12
N VAL A 127 8.85 -15.72 -2.38
CA VAL A 127 7.56 -16.22 -2.88
C VAL A 127 7.08 -17.42 -2.07
N GLU A 128 7.99 -18.30 -1.61
CA GLU A 128 7.67 -19.46 -0.78
C GLU A 128 7.16 -19.04 0.61
N GLU A 129 7.68 -17.97 1.18
CA GLU A 129 7.19 -17.42 2.44
C GLU A 129 5.83 -16.76 2.27
N VAL A 130 5.61 -16.02 1.18
CA VAL A 130 4.29 -15.51 0.81
C VAL A 130 3.29 -16.65 0.67
N ALA A 131 3.66 -17.75 -0.01
CA ALA A 131 2.78 -18.93 -0.17
C ALA A 131 2.42 -19.57 1.17
N LYS A 132 3.34 -19.63 2.15
CA LYS A 132 3.05 -20.10 3.51
C LYS A 132 2.09 -19.19 4.26
N CYS A 133 2.15 -17.89 4.01
CA CYS A 133 1.33 -16.88 4.67
C CYS A 133 -0.02 -16.64 3.97
N ALA A 134 -0.15 -16.98 2.68
CA ALA A 134 -1.37 -16.76 1.90
C ALA A 134 -2.66 -17.31 2.55
N PRO A 135 -2.67 -18.48 3.24
CA PRO A 135 -3.86 -18.97 3.96
C PRO A 135 -4.32 -18.06 5.11
N PHE A 136 -3.43 -17.22 5.67
CA PHE A 136 -3.80 -16.23 6.69
C PHE A 136 -4.33 -14.97 6.00
N MET A 137 -3.70 -14.52 4.90
CA MET A 137 -4.09 -13.35 4.13
C MET A 137 -5.53 -13.44 3.61
N VAL A 138 -5.92 -14.60 3.03
CA VAL A 138 -7.27 -14.77 2.46
C VAL A 138 -8.37 -14.87 3.50
N LYS A 139 -8.03 -15.04 4.78
CA LYS A 139 -8.98 -15.10 5.91
C LYS A 139 -8.98 -13.83 6.75
N ASP A 140 -8.17 -12.85 6.37
CA ASP A 140 -8.05 -11.62 7.11
C ASP A 140 -9.33 -10.79 7.00
N GLU A 141 -9.73 -10.17 8.11
CA GLU A 141 -10.93 -9.33 8.17
C GLU A 141 -10.88 -8.12 7.24
N GLU A 142 -9.67 -7.69 6.86
CA GLU A 142 -9.45 -6.62 5.89
C GLU A 142 -10.05 -6.93 4.51
N LEU A 143 -10.33 -8.19 4.20
CA LEU A 143 -10.97 -8.61 2.94
C LEU A 143 -12.50 -8.67 3.02
N GLU A 144 -13.11 -8.45 4.19
CA GLU A 144 -14.58 -8.58 4.37
C GLU A 144 -15.38 -7.72 3.39
N HIS A 145 -14.89 -6.54 3.08
CA HIS A 145 -15.54 -5.59 2.17
C HIS A 145 -14.87 -5.48 0.80
N TYR A 146 -13.93 -6.37 0.50
CA TYR A 146 -13.33 -6.42 -0.83
C TYR A 146 -14.35 -7.01 -1.82
N PRO A 147 -14.55 -6.39 -3.01
CA PRO A 147 -15.68 -6.75 -3.88
C PRO A 147 -15.54 -8.12 -4.54
N ASP A 148 -14.33 -8.63 -4.66
CA ASP A 148 -14.03 -9.89 -5.35
C ASP A 148 -13.44 -10.93 -4.38
N VAL A 149 -13.50 -12.20 -4.74
CA VAL A 149 -12.88 -13.27 -3.97
C VAL A 149 -11.39 -13.31 -4.26
N VAL A 150 -10.58 -13.08 -3.22
CA VAL A 150 -9.12 -13.23 -3.29
C VAL A 150 -8.75 -14.66 -2.90
N THR A 151 -7.98 -15.35 -3.75
CA THR A 151 -7.49 -16.71 -3.46
C THR A 151 -5.99 -16.71 -3.14
N GLU A 152 -5.53 -17.79 -2.49
CA GLU A 152 -4.12 -18.00 -2.20
C GLU A 152 -3.28 -17.98 -3.48
N GLU A 153 -3.78 -18.59 -4.56
CA GLU A 153 -3.12 -18.61 -5.86
C GLU A 153 -2.96 -17.21 -6.45
N MET A 154 -3.99 -16.35 -6.35
CA MET A 154 -3.92 -14.97 -6.83
C MET A 154 -2.83 -14.18 -6.12
N ILE A 155 -2.71 -14.34 -4.80
CA ILE A 155 -1.67 -13.68 -3.99
C ILE A 155 -0.28 -14.16 -4.42
N VAL A 156 -0.08 -15.48 -4.53
CA VAL A 156 1.21 -16.07 -4.89
C VAL A 156 1.62 -15.70 -6.32
N GLU A 157 0.70 -15.73 -7.27
CA GLU A 157 1.00 -15.32 -8.65
C GLU A 157 1.30 -13.82 -8.78
N ALA A 158 0.62 -12.97 -8.01
CA ALA A 158 0.94 -11.55 -7.95
C ALA A 158 2.33 -11.31 -7.33
N ALA A 159 2.66 -12.02 -6.24
CA ALA A 159 3.98 -11.95 -5.62
C ALA A 159 5.10 -12.37 -6.58
N LYS A 160 4.91 -13.46 -7.35
CA LYS A 160 5.86 -13.88 -8.41
C LYS A 160 6.09 -12.82 -9.48
N LYS A 161 5.02 -12.13 -9.92
CA LYS A 161 5.14 -11.06 -10.91
C LYS A 161 5.89 -9.84 -10.38
N LEU A 162 5.88 -9.64 -9.07
CA LEU A 162 6.58 -8.54 -8.40
C LEU A 162 7.96 -8.93 -7.86
N ASP A 163 8.43 -10.16 -8.13
CA ASP A 163 9.75 -10.67 -7.77
C ASP A 163 10.67 -10.72 -9.01
N TYR A 164 11.00 -9.54 -9.57
CA TYR A 164 11.81 -9.37 -10.79
C TYR A 164 13.19 -8.79 -10.54
#